data_1fb2f3e5419111839f7e8f1029039a50
#
_entry.id   1fb2f3e5419111839f7e8f1029039a50
#
_cell.length_a   1.000
_cell.length_b   1.000
_cell.length_c   1.000
_cell.angle_alpha   90.00
_cell.angle_beta   90.00
_cell.angle_gamma   90.00
#
_symmetry.space_group_name_H-M   'P 1'
#
loop_
_entity.id
_entity.type
_entity.pdbx_description
1 polymer ?
#
loop_
_entity_poly.entity_id
_entity_poly.type
_entity_poly.pdbx_seq_one_letter_code
_entity_poly.pdbx_strand_id
1 'polypeptide(L)'
;MNVVAIKELLWSWHPLPRTWKIVPYADKDSIQNADVLVQSNQSGSKKERKLGHIYNFVKDSGKPFIVTESAVFRKNMADPDPGKPGKTYHRFSWTSYFRDEGDYCNENSPSDRWEQVKKDQNLVVKDWRSKGDYVLVLLQRPGDSSLVNLIKKHGSYEGFVTHTLNEIKQNTDRPIRVRMHPSRIDRQRAILKNYDVQVSENLQGAGLLSGGAGLQADFDNAWCVVGFNSNGLTESAMEGIPTFSM
;
A
#
# COMPACT_ATOMS: atom_id res chain seq x y z
N MET A 1 -15.12 2.58 26.32
CA MET A 1 -14.02 3.04 25.49
C MET A 1 -14.57 4.03 24.47
N ASN A 2 -14.14 5.28 24.54
CA ASN A 2 -14.56 6.37 23.67
C ASN A 2 -13.54 6.55 22.54
N VAL A 3 -13.90 6.12 21.33
CA VAL A 3 -13.02 6.19 20.15
C VAL A 3 -13.43 7.39 19.29
N VAL A 4 -12.51 8.30 19.08
CA VAL A 4 -12.74 9.56 18.37
C VAL A 4 -11.84 9.67 17.13
N ALA A 5 -12.45 9.86 15.98
CA ALA A 5 -11.78 10.09 14.72
C ALA A 5 -11.78 11.58 14.36
N ILE A 6 -10.63 12.13 14.02
CA ILE A 6 -10.49 13.55 13.66
C ILE A 6 -10.80 13.72 12.16
N LYS A 7 -11.90 14.39 11.87
CA LYS A 7 -12.48 14.53 10.51
C LYS A 7 -11.46 15.00 9.47
N GLU A 8 -10.64 15.99 9.78
CA GLU A 8 -9.65 16.56 8.86
C GLU A 8 -8.55 15.58 8.49
N LEU A 9 -8.27 14.61 9.39
CA LEU A 9 -7.25 13.57 9.17
C LEU A 9 -7.78 12.34 8.45
N LEU A 10 -9.09 12.23 8.26
CA LEU A 10 -9.69 11.09 7.56
C LEU A 10 -9.68 11.28 6.05
N TRP A 11 -9.55 10.17 5.34
CA TRP A 11 -9.94 10.10 3.94
C TRP A 11 -11.46 10.05 3.85
N SER A 12 -12.08 10.90 3.01
CA SER A 12 -13.55 11.06 2.93
C SER A 12 -14.30 9.78 2.54
N TRP A 13 -13.60 8.79 2.02
CA TRP A 13 -14.13 7.50 1.55
C TRP A 13 -13.80 6.33 2.47
N HIS A 14 -13.24 6.57 3.67
CA HIS A 14 -13.00 5.54 4.65
C HIS A 14 -14.23 5.35 5.54
N PRO A 15 -15.02 4.27 5.40
CA PRO A 15 -16.06 3.95 6.35
C PRO A 15 -15.39 3.53 7.67
N LEU A 16 -15.76 4.20 8.74
CA LEU A 16 -15.37 3.84 10.10
C LEU A 16 -16.49 3.07 10.78
N PRO A 17 -16.20 2.27 11.81
CA PRO A 17 -17.21 1.65 12.64
C PRO A 17 -18.22 2.68 13.14
N ARG A 18 -19.52 2.35 13.08
CA ARG A 18 -20.60 3.27 13.49
C ARG A 18 -20.52 3.69 14.96
N THR A 19 -19.82 2.94 15.76
CA THR A 19 -19.59 3.20 17.20
C THR A 19 -18.50 4.25 17.44
N TRP A 20 -17.74 4.63 16.41
CA TRP A 20 -16.70 5.62 16.52
C TRP A 20 -17.25 7.03 16.23
N LYS A 21 -16.92 7.97 17.10
CA LYS A 21 -17.36 9.36 16.95
C LYS A 21 -16.42 10.09 15.99
N ILE A 22 -16.97 10.74 14.97
CA ILE A 22 -16.20 11.58 14.04
C ILE A 22 -16.43 13.04 14.42
N VAL A 23 -15.36 13.74 14.76
CA VAL A 23 -15.43 15.15 15.19
C VAL A 23 -14.45 16.02 14.40
N PRO A 24 -14.75 17.33 14.22
CA PRO A 24 -13.76 18.26 13.69
C PRO A 24 -12.63 18.49 14.70
N TYR A 25 -11.45 18.87 14.23
CA TYR A 25 -10.30 19.19 15.11
C TYR A 25 -10.60 20.34 16.09
N ALA A 26 -11.58 21.20 15.77
CA ALA A 26 -12.02 22.28 16.65
C ALA A 26 -12.74 21.79 17.92
N ASP A 27 -13.32 20.58 17.90
CA ASP A 27 -13.98 19.97 19.07
C ASP A 27 -12.92 19.38 20.01
N LYS A 28 -12.24 20.27 20.72
CA LYS A 28 -11.15 19.89 21.64
C LYS A 28 -11.63 19.05 22.81
N ASP A 29 -12.83 19.31 23.29
CA ASP A 29 -13.41 18.59 24.44
C ASP A 29 -13.61 17.10 24.10
N SER A 30 -14.22 16.79 22.96
CA SER A 30 -14.38 15.41 22.51
C SER A 30 -13.02 14.72 22.32
N ILE A 31 -12.03 15.41 21.77
CA ILE A 31 -10.71 14.88 21.53
C ILE A 31 -9.96 14.65 22.85
N GLN A 32 -10.05 15.57 23.80
CA GLN A 32 -9.43 15.43 25.13
C GLN A 32 -10.05 14.30 25.95
N ASN A 33 -11.36 14.08 25.82
CA ASN A 33 -12.08 13.02 26.51
C ASN A 33 -12.07 11.67 25.78
N ALA A 34 -11.35 11.55 24.65
CA ALA A 34 -11.19 10.29 23.93
C ALA A 34 -10.23 9.33 24.67
N ASP A 35 -10.58 8.06 24.70
CA ASP A 35 -9.66 6.99 25.11
C ASP A 35 -8.69 6.64 24.00
N VAL A 36 -9.16 6.70 22.74
CA VAL A 36 -8.40 6.37 21.54
C VAL A 36 -8.70 7.40 20.44
N LEU A 37 -7.65 7.85 19.76
CA LEU A 37 -7.78 8.70 18.58
C LEU A 37 -7.65 7.89 17.29
N VAL A 38 -8.25 8.36 16.21
CA VAL A 38 -8.19 7.70 14.89
C VAL A 38 -7.84 8.72 13.82
N GLN A 39 -6.90 8.33 12.96
CA GLN A 39 -6.49 9.10 11.79
C GLN A 39 -6.25 8.18 10.60
N SER A 40 -6.30 8.72 9.40
CA SER A 40 -5.80 8.01 8.23
C SER A 40 -4.28 8.10 8.14
N ASN A 41 -3.69 7.18 7.38
CA ASN A 41 -2.25 7.19 7.14
C ASN A 41 -1.78 8.53 6.60
N GLN A 42 -0.68 8.99 7.13
CA GLN A 42 0.04 10.17 6.66
C GLN A 42 0.71 9.83 5.32
N SER A 43 0.11 10.26 4.21
CA SER A 43 0.80 10.18 2.92
C SER A 43 1.45 11.53 2.64
N GLY A 44 2.74 11.61 2.29
CA GLY A 44 3.50 12.82 1.98
C GLY A 44 2.90 13.77 0.94
N SER A 45 1.60 14.02 1.05
CA SER A 45 0.78 14.82 0.16
C SER A 45 0.81 16.30 0.55
N LYS A 46 0.32 17.17 -0.36
CA LYS A 46 0.07 18.59 -0.02
C LYS A 46 -0.85 18.76 1.20
N LYS A 47 -1.73 17.79 1.46
CA LYS A 47 -2.65 17.78 2.61
C LYS A 47 -1.89 17.61 3.92
N GLU A 48 -0.87 16.76 3.96
CA GLU A 48 -0.02 16.54 5.12
C GLU A 48 0.70 17.82 5.56
N ARG A 49 1.25 18.58 4.61
CA ARG A 49 1.89 19.86 4.94
C ARG A 49 0.93 20.88 5.56
N LYS A 50 -0.35 20.85 5.17
CA LYS A 50 -1.38 21.72 5.75
C LYS A 50 -1.88 21.25 7.11
N LEU A 51 -1.90 19.95 7.33
CA LEU A 51 -2.48 19.31 8.51
C LEU A 51 -1.43 18.76 9.47
N GLY A 52 -0.15 19.02 9.20
CA GLY A 52 0.96 18.52 10.02
C GLY A 52 0.82 18.85 11.51
N HIS A 53 0.28 20.04 11.84
CA HIS A 53 0.02 20.42 13.21
C HIS A 53 -1.04 19.54 13.90
N ILE A 54 -2.01 18.99 13.15
CA ILE A 54 -3.03 18.10 13.72
C ILE A 54 -2.44 16.70 13.91
N TYR A 55 -1.64 16.22 12.96
CA TYR A 55 -0.93 14.94 13.09
C TYR A 55 0.04 14.96 14.28
N ASN A 56 0.79 16.04 14.43
CA ASN A 56 1.68 16.22 15.58
C ASN A 56 0.90 16.25 16.89
N PHE A 57 -0.23 16.97 16.91
CA PHE A 57 -1.11 16.99 18.08
C PHE A 57 -1.56 15.57 18.48
N VAL A 58 -1.98 14.71 17.54
CA VAL A 58 -2.34 13.32 17.84
C VAL A 58 -1.17 12.57 18.43
N LYS A 59 0.00 12.68 17.80
CA LYS A 59 1.23 12.02 18.26
C LYS A 59 1.67 12.50 19.65
N ASP A 60 1.61 13.81 19.87
CA ASP A 60 2.09 14.45 21.11
C ASP A 60 1.08 14.37 22.26
N SER A 61 -0.17 13.96 21.97
CA SER A 61 -1.23 13.84 22.97
C SER A 61 -0.97 12.76 24.03
N GLY A 62 -0.03 11.84 23.78
CA GLY A 62 0.22 10.67 24.62
C GLY A 62 -0.91 9.64 24.62
N LYS A 63 -1.98 9.84 23.82
CA LYS A 63 -3.11 8.91 23.72
C LYS A 63 -2.79 7.78 22.74
N PRO A 64 -3.30 6.56 22.99
CA PRO A 64 -3.32 5.53 21.98
C PRO A 64 -4.03 6.04 20.72
N PHE A 65 -3.48 5.74 19.54
CA PHE A 65 -4.17 6.10 18.31
C PHE A 65 -4.06 5.02 17.25
N ILE A 66 -5.13 4.93 16.47
CA ILE A 66 -5.25 4.00 15.34
C ILE A 66 -5.00 4.76 14.05
N VAL A 67 -4.18 4.16 13.19
CA VAL A 67 -3.98 4.62 11.81
C VAL A 67 -4.76 3.71 10.87
N THR A 68 -5.57 4.32 9.99
CA THR A 68 -6.36 3.60 8.99
C THR A 68 -5.75 3.76 7.61
N GLU A 69 -5.78 2.71 6.81
CA GLU A 69 -5.33 2.72 5.42
C GLU A 69 -6.26 1.87 4.56
N SER A 70 -6.26 2.12 3.26
CA SER A 70 -7.02 1.32 2.31
C SER A 70 -6.58 -0.13 2.32
N ALA A 71 -7.52 -1.04 2.17
CA ALA A 71 -7.18 -2.44 1.94
C ALA A 71 -6.42 -2.63 0.62
N VAL A 72 -5.66 -3.71 0.54
CA VAL A 72 -5.03 -4.17 -0.71
C VAL A 72 -6.12 -4.55 -1.72
N PHE A 73 -7.13 -5.27 -1.25
CA PHE A 73 -8.21 -5.79 -2.06
C PHE A 73 -9.33 -4.75 -2.20
N ARG A 74 -9.46 -4.13 -3.38
CA ARG A 74 -10.35 -2.98 -3.63
C ARG A 74 -11.39 -3.22 -4.72
N LYS A 75 -11.59 -4.48 -5.16
CA LYS A 75 -12.41 -4.80 -6.33
C LYS A 75 -13.83 -4.21 -6.28
N ASN A 76 -14.36 -3.97 -5.09
CA ASN A 76 -15.71 -3.45 -4.88
C ASN A 76 -15.75 -2.07 -4.20
N MET A 77 -14.72 -1.26 -4.38
CA MET A 77 -14.71 0.10 -3.80
C MET A 77 -15.74 1.04 -4.42
N ALA A 78 -16.17 0.79 -5.65
CA ALA A 78 -17.31 1.46 -6.24
C ALA A 78 -18.50 0.52 -6.08
N ASP A 79 -19.41 0.80 -5.15
CA ASP A 79 -20.73 0.21 -5.21
C ASP A 79 -21.37 0.73 -6.52
N PRO A 80 -21.86 -0.15 -7.41
CA PRO A 80 -22.57 0.28 -8.60
C PRO A 80 -23.88 1.02 -8.27
N ASP A 81 -24.31 1.00 -7.02
CA ASP A 81 -25.54 1.66 -6.56
C ASP A 81 -25.16 3.00 -5.89
N PRO A 82 -25.32 4.15 -6.59
CA PRO A 82 -24.99 5.45 -6.04
C PRO A 82 -25.83 5.72 -4.80
N GLY A 83 -25.19 5.77 -3.65
CA GLY A 83 -25.83 6.00 -2.35
C GLY A 83 -25.73 4.85 -1.35
N LYS A 84 -25.24 3.67 -1.76
CA LYS A 84 -24.86 2.63 -0.81
C LYS A 84 -23.39 2.74 -0.48
N PRO A 85 -23.01 2.69 0.81
CA PRO A 85 -21.60 2.54 1.17
C PRO A 85 -21.09 1.23 0.58
N GLY A 86 -20.11 1.31 -0.33
CA GLY A 86 -19.47 0.14 -0.89
C GLY A 86 -18.91 -0.74 0.24
N LYS A 87 -18.94 -2.06 0.05
CA LYS A 87 -18.26 -2.98 0.98
C LYS A 87 -16.75 -2.82 0.80
N THR A 88 -16.14 -1.97 1.59
CA THR A 88 -14.70 -1.74 1.56
C THR A 88 -14.08 -2.30 2.83
N TYR A 89 -12.98 -3.02 2.64
CA TYR A 89 -12.13 -3.42 3.75
C TYR A 89 -11.08 -2.34 4.01
N HIS A 90 -10.79 -2.11 5.28
CA HIS A 90 -9.74 -1.23 5.73
C HIS A 90 -8.71 -2.00 6.54
N ARG A 91 -7.49 -1.51 6.51
CA ARG A 91 -6.41 -1.96 7.37
C ARG A 91 -6.27 -0.97 8.52
N PHE A 92 -6.01 -1.48 9.69
CA PHE A 92 -5.83 -0.73 10.92
C PHE A 92 -4.52 -1.14 11.56
N SER A 93 -3.84 -0.19 12.16
CA SER A 93 -2.63 -0.40 12.93
C SER A 93 -2.61 0.57 14.10
N TRP A 94 -2.02 0.19 15.21
CA TRP A 94 -1.71 1.12 16.29
C TRP A 94 -0.48 1.94 15.94
N THR A 95 -0.46 3.20 16.32
CA THR A 95 0.65 4.17 16.26
C THR A 95 1.15 4.53 14.89
N SER A 96 1.35 3.60 13.99
CA SER A 96 1.84 3.85 12.64
C SER A 96 1.33 2.81 11.67
N TYR A 97 1.33 3.15 10.40
CA TYR A 97 1.04 2.22 9.32
C TYR A 97 2.32 1.61 8.71
N PHE A 98 3.48 2.13 9.05
CA PHE A 98 4.75 1.60 8.56
C PHE A 98 5.20 0.42 9.43
N ARG A 99 5.71 -0.62 8.76
CA ARG A 99 6.04 -1.91 9.38
C ARG A 99 6.96 -1.82 10.59
N ASP A 100 7.84 -0.82 10.60
CA ASP A 100 8.86 -0.67 11.64
C ASP A 100 8.34 0.04 12.91
N GLU A 101 7.11 0.57 12.85
CA GLU A 101 6.53 1.40 13.92
C GLU A 101 5.10 1.00 14.28
N GLY A 102 4.41 0.28 13.39
CA GLY A 102 3.00 -0.07 13.54
C GLY A 102 2.79 -1.43 14.18
N ASP A 103 1.86 -1.51 15.11
CA ASP A 103 1.36 -2.77 15.63
C ASP A 103 0.04 -3.14 14.93
N TYR A 104 0.07 -4.22 14.18
CA TYR A 104 -1.08 -4.73 13.41
C TYR A 104 -1.90 -5.78 14.16
N CYS A 105 -1.48 -6.16 15.36
CA CYS A 105 -2.10 -7.22 16.16
C CYS A 105 -2.33 -8.51 15.35
N ASN A 106 -1.34 -8.91 14.56
CA ASN A 106 -1.48 -10.06 13.64
C ASN A 106 -1.13 -11.40 14.28
N GLU A 107 -0.57 -11.41 15.45
CA GLU A 107 -0.22 -12.63 16.17
C GLU A 107 -1.50 -13.40 16.50
N ASN A 108 -1.51 -14.67 16.12
CA ASN A 108 -2.63 -15.58 16.38
C ASN A 108 -3.99 -15.12 15.79
N SER A 109 -3.98 -14.30 14.76
CA SER A 109 -5.21 -13.88 14.08
C SER A 109 -5.88 -15.08 13.41
N PRO A 110 -7.17 -15.36 13.69
CA PRO A 110 -7.89 -16.43 13.00
C PRO A 110 -8.10 -16.11 11.53
N SER A 111 -8.24 -17.14 10.70
CA SER A 111 -8.38 -17.01 9.25
C SER A 111 -9.77 -16.59 8.77
N ASP A 112 -10.76 -16.50 9.65
CA ASP A 112 -12.16 -16.24 9.33
C ASP A 112 -12.37 -14.95 8.53
N ARG A 113 -11.68 -13.87 8.88
CA ARG A 113 -11.72 -12.62 8.13
C ARG A 113 -11.13 -12.75 6.73
N TRP A 114 -10.05 -13.51 6.59
CA TRP A 114 -9.46 -13.78 5.29
C TRP A 114 -10.39 -14.61 4.41
N GLU A 115 -11.01 -15.65 4.97
CA GLU A 115 -11.99 -16.44 4.25
C GLU A 115 -13.19 -15.59 3.80
N GLN A 116 -13.65 -14.67 4.65
CA GLN A 116 -14.70 -13.74 4.27
C GLN A 116 -14.26 -12.77 3.15
N VAL A 117 -13.04 -12.23 3.22
CA VAL A 117 -12.49 -11.35 2.17
C VAL A 117 -12.38 -12.11 0.84
N LYS A 118 -11.87 -13.34 0.85
CA LYS A 118 -11.80 -14.19 -0.34
C LYS A 118 -13.18 -14.37 -0.98
N LYS A 119 -14.17 -14.70 -0.18
CA LYS A 119 -15.55 -14.88 -0.64
C LYS A 119 -16.14 -13.59 -1.22
N ASP A 120 -16.06 -12.48 -0.50
CA ASP A 120 -16.67 -11.20 -0.88
C ASP A 120 -16.03 -10.60 -2.12
N GLN A 121 -14.73 -10.81 -2.31
CA GLN A 121 -13.95 -10.29 -3.43
C GLN A 121 -13.77 -11.30 -4.57
N ASN A 122 -14.28 -12.53 -4.39
CA ASN A 122 -14.10 -13.65 -5.34
C ASN A 122 -12.60 -13.87 -5.65
N LEU A 123 -11.78 -13.97 -4.58
CA LEU A 123 -10.34 -14.14 -4.71
C LEU A 123 -9.97 -15.61 -4.75
N VAL A 124 -9.06 -15.95 -5.64
CA VAL A 124 -8.46 -17.28 -5.75
C VAL A 124 -6.97 -17.16 -5.49
N VAL A 125 -6.46 -17.97 -4.60
CA VAL A 125 -5.01 -18.13 -4.37
C VAL A 125 -4.56 -19.32 -5.17
N LYS A 126 -3.61 -19.12 -6.08
CA LYS A 126 -3.07 -20.15 -6.96
C LYS A 126 -1.87 -20.84 -6.31
N ASP A 127 -1.62 -22.08 -6.72
CA ASP A 127 -0.42 -22.80 -6.31
C ASP A 127 0.85 -22.11 -6.82
N TRP A 128 1.96 -22.26 -6.07
CA TRP A 128 3.23 -21.68 -6.44
C TRP A 128 3.75 -22.26 -7.76
N ARG A 129 4.06 -21.39 -8.68
CA ARG A 129 4.71 -21.79 -9.95
C ARG A 129 6.24 -21.74 -9.84
N SER A 130 6.91 -22.62 -10.59
CA SER A 130 8.38 -22.69 -10.65
C SER A 130 8.96 -22.20 -11.97
N LYS A 131 8.10 -21.90 -12.95
CA LYS A 131 8.51 -21.52 -14.32
C LYS A 131 8.26 -20.04 -14.56
N GLY A 132 9.09 -19.44 -15.41
CA GLY A 132 8.99 -18.06 -15.85
C GLY A 132 10.28 -17.60 -16.50
N ASP A 133 10.19 -16.57 -17.33
CA ASP A 133 11.27 -16.15 -18.23
C ASP A 133 12.09 -14.99 -17.66
N TYR A 134 11.49 -14.18 -16.78
CA TYR A 134 12.12 -12.96 -16.28
C TYR A 134 11.78 -12.67 -14.81
N VAL A 135 12.59 -11.82 -14.20
CA VAL A 135 12.28 -11.19 -12.92
C VAL A 135 11.49 -9.93 -13.17
N LEU A 136 10.28 -9.83 -12.63
CA LEU A 136 9.48 -8.62 -12.71
C LEU A 136 9.75 -7.72 -11.52
N VAL A 137 10.20 -6.49 -11.77
CA VAL A 137 10.39 -5.47 -10.74
C VAL A 137 9.22 -4.49 -10.75
N LEU A 138 8.52 -4.37 -9.64
CA LEU A 138 7.43 -3.40 -9.45
C LEU A 138 7.96 -2.14 -8.75
N LEU A 139 8.14 -1.06 -9.50
CA LEU A 139 8.59 0.20 -8.93
C LEU A 139 7.47 0.91 -8.16
N GLN A 140 7.89 1.55 -7.08
CA GLN A 140 7.03 2.41 -6.27
C GLN A 140 6.93 3.82 -6.84
N ARG A 141 5.89 4.54 -6.43
CA ARG A 141 5.74 5.96 -6.76
C ARG A 141 6.91 6.76 -6.18
N PRO A 142 7.70 7.47 -6.99
CA PRO A 142 8.74 8.37 -6.48
C PRO A 142 8.14 9.45 -5.57
N GLY A 143 8.67 9.56 -4.34
CA GLY A 143 8.19 10.49 -3.32
C GLY A 143 6.98 9.98 -2.53
N ASP A 144 6.72 8.68 -2.56
CA ASP A 144 5.78 8.05 -1.64
C ASP A 144 6.34 8.07 -0.20
N SER A 145 5.47 8.33 0.77
CA SER A 145 5.86 8.39 2.18
C SER A 145 6.38 7.06 2.72
N SER A 146 5.91 5.95 2.18
CA SER A 146 6.39 4.61 2.56
C SER A 146 7.85 4.36 2.19
N LEU A 147 8.44 5.19 1.34
CA LEU A 147 9.85 5.07 0.91
C LEU A 147 10.82 5.89 1.75
N VAL A 148 10.37 6.65 2.75
CA VAL A 148 11.23 7.59 3.50
C VAL A 148 12.44 6.89 4.10
N ASN A 149 12.24 5.80 4.82
CA ASN A 149 13.33 5.04 5.45
C ASN A 149 14.24 4.37 4.41
N LEU A 150 13.65 3.89 3.32
CA LEU A 150 14.39 3.27 2.23
C LEU A 150 15.28 4.29 1.50
N ILE A 151 14.74 5.48 1.22
CA ILE A 151 15.49 6.57 0.61
C ILE A 151 16.62 7.02 1.54
N LYS A 152 16.37 7.08 2.86
CA LYS A 152 17.41 7.39 3.84
C LYS A 152 18.54 6.35 3.81
N LYS A 153 18.20 5.06 3.72
CA LYS A 153 19.17 3.95 3.66
C LYS A 153 20.00 3.99 2.37
N HIS A 154 19.40 4.31 1.22
CA HIS A 154 20.04 4.25 -0.09
C HIS A 154 20.41 5.63 -0.67
N GLY A 155 20.26 6.72 0.09
CA GLY A 155 20.59 8.09 -0.28
C GLY A 155 19.57 8.77 -1.20
N SER A 156 18.89 7.99 -2.07
CA SER A 156 17.91 8.51 -3.02
C SER A 156 16.96 7.42 -3.53
N TYR A 157 15.90 7.81 -4.22
CA TYR A 157 15.04 6.87 -4.95
C TYR A 157 15.82 6.12 -6.05
N GLU A 158 16.72 6.80 -6.74
CA GLU A 158 17.59 6.21 -7.75
C GLU A 158 18.57 5.19 -7.12
N GLY A 159 19.19 5.56 -5.99
CA GLY A 159 20.05 4.64 -5.24
C GLY A 159 19.33 3.37 -4.81
N PHE A 160 18.07 3.49 -4.40
CA PHE A 160 17.23 2.33 -4.10
C PHE A 160 16.97 1.45 -5.35
N VAL A 161 16.59 2.06 -6.48
CA VAL A 161 16.36 1.32 -7.72
C VAL A 161 17.65 0.61 -8.17
N THR A 162 18.79 1.32 -8.12
CA THR A 162 20.11 0.77 -8.43
C THR A 162 20.45 -0.45 -7.57
N HIS A 163 20.27 -0.29 -6.26
CA HIS A 163 20.52 -1.39 -5.32
C HIS A 163 19.64 -2.61 -5.66
N THR A 164 18.35 -2.41 -5.86
CA THR A 164 17.43 -3.50 -6.20
C THR A 164 17.84 -4.23 -7.47
N LEU A 165 18.18 -3.50 -8.55
CA LEU A 165 18.58 -4.11 -9.82
C LEU A 165 19.91 -4.85 -9.71
N ASN A 166 20.87 -4.33 -8.95
CA ASN A 166 22.16 -4.98 -8.71
C ASN A 166 22.01 -6.27 -7.89
N GLU A 167 21.20 -6.24 -6.82
CA GLU A 167 20.91 -7.47 -6.04
C GLU A 167 20.29 -8.56 -6.91
N ILE A 168 19.37 -8.22 -7.81
CA ILE A 168 18.77 -9.19 -8.72
C ILE A 168 19.87 -9.79 -9.63
N LYS A 169 20.69 -8.94 -10.25
CA LYS A 169 21.75 -9.37 -11.17
C LYS A 169 22.83 -10.26 -10.52
N GLN A 170 23.06 -10.09 -9.22
CA GLN A 170 23.98 -10.93 -8.46
C GLN A 170 23.43 -12.34 -8.18
N ASN A 171 22.10 -12.49 -8.23
CA ASN A 171 21.43 -13.73 -7.84
C ASN A 171 20.84 -14.51 -9.03
N THR A 172 20.77 -13.93 -10.23
CA THR A 172 20.23 -14.61 -11.42
C THR A 172 20.63 -13.90 -12.71
N ASP A 173 20.83 -14.71 -13.76
CA ASP A 173 21.08 -14.24 -15.13
C ASP A 173 19.79 -13.99 -15.93
N ARG A 174 18.62 -14.18 -15.31
CA ARG A 174 17.34 -13.94 -15.99
C ARG A 174 17.18 -12.48 -16.39
N PRO A 175 16.56 -12.22 -17.55
CA PRO A 175 16.19 -10.86 -17.93
C PRO A 175 15.38 -10.17 -16.83
N ILE A 176 15.63 -8.89 -16.66
CA ILE A 176 14.85 -8.06 -15.71
C ILE A 176 13.82 -7.25 -16.51
N ARG A 177 12.55 -7.42 -16.16
CA ARG A 177 11.47 -6.55 -16.65
C ARG A 177 11.04 -5.60 -15.54
N VAL A 178 10.97 -4.31 -15.84
CA VAL A 178 10.59 -3.29 -14.85
C VAL A 178 9.24 -2.70 -15.22
N ARG A 179 8.29 -2.79 -14.30
CA ARG A 179 7.03 -2.07 -14.38
C ARG A 179 7.10 -0.79 -13.55
N MET A 180 7.01 0.34 -14.23
CA MET A 180 6.97 1.65 -13.59
C MET A 180 5.62 1.89 -12.92
N HIS A 181 5.65 2.64 -11.81
CA HIS A 181 4.41 3.15 -11.23
C HIS A 181 3.80 4.22 -12.17
N PRO A 182 2.47 4.25 -12.41
CA PRO A 182 1.84 5.15 -13.36
C PRO A 182 2.04 6.65 -13.04
N SER A 183 2.36 6.97 -11.79
CA SER A 183 2.71 8.35 -11.42
C SER A 183 4.19 8.62 -11.60
N ARG A 184 4.54 9.78 -12.19
CA ARG A 184 5.93 10.24 -12.41
C ARG A 184 6.74 9.28 -13.29
N ILE A 185 6.14 8.78 -14.36
CA ILE A 185 6.75 7.85 -15.32
C ILE A 185 8.05 8.41 -15.88
N ASP A 186 8.10 9.70 -16.27
CA ASP A 186 9.29 10.31 -16.88
C ASP A 186 10.52 10.23 -15.97
N ARG A 187 10.34 10.45 -14.66
CA ARG A 187 11.44 10.33 -13.70
C ARG A 187 11.93 8.89 -13.59
N GLN A 188 11.03 7.92 -13.56
CA GLN A 188 11.40 6.50 -13.49
C GLN A 188 12.09 6.06 -14.79
N ARG A 189 11.56 6.46 -15.93
CA ARG A 189 12.14 6.16 -17.25
C ARG A 189 13.56 6.76 -17.39
N ALA A 190 13.78 7.97 -16.88
CA ALA A 190 15.10 8.60 -16.90
C ALA A 190 16.14 7.78 -16.12
N ILE A 191 15.75 7.23 -14.98
CA ILE A 191 16.62 6.34 -14.18
C ILE A 191 16.92 5.06 -14.95
N LEU A 192 15.89 4.41 -15.51
CA LEU A 192 16.02 3.10 -16.17
C LEU A 192 16.84 3.13 -17.46
N LYS A 193 17.04 4.28 -18.09
CA LYS A 193 17.90 4.44 -19.29
C LYS A 193 19.35 3.97 -19.09
N ASN A 194 19.81 3.97 -17.84
CA ASN A 194 21.19 3.57 -17.48
C ASN A 194 21.35 2.09 -17.22
N TYR A 195 20.27 1.29 -17.38
CA TYR A 195 20.26 -0.13 -17.04
C TYR A 195 19.81 -0.96 -18.22
N ASP A 196 20.43 -2.13 -18.36
CA ASP A 196 19.99 -3.15 -19.30
C ASP A 196 18.79 -3.89 -18.69
N VAL A 197 17.59 -3.35 -18.92
CA VAL A 197 16.31 -3.88 -18.44
C VAL A 197 15.23 -3.66 -19.49
N GLN A 198 14.27 -4.57 -19.52
CA GLN A 198 13.06 -4.39 -20.32
C GLN A 198 12.06 -3.55 -19.53
N VAL A 199 11.54 -2.49 -20.13
CA VAL A 199 10.49 -1.67 -19.51
C VAL A 199 9.14 -2.18 -19.97
N SER A 200 8.24 -2.51 -19.01
CA SER A 200 6.87 -2.87 -19.35
C SER A 200 6.13 -1.67 -19.95
N GLU A 201 5.53 -1.87 -21.11
CA GLU A 201 4.65 -0.89 -21.76
C GLU A 201 3.19 -0.96 -21.27
N ASN A 202 2.86 -1.98 -20.46
CA ASN A 202 1.51 -2.20 -19.94
C ASN A 202 1.18 -1.27 -18.77
N LEU A 203 1.35 0.04 -18.96
CA LEU A 203 1.17 1.04 -17.89
C LEU A 203 -0.29 1.41 -17.63
N GLN A 204 -1.21 0.98 -18.49
CA GLN A 204 -2.63 1.26 -18.33
C GLN A 204 -3.29 0.23 -17.39
N GLY A 205 -4.06 0.74 -16.47
CA GLY A 205 -4.79 -0.03 -15.49
C GLY A 205 -4.07 -0.10 -14.14
N ALA A 206 -4.83 0.09 -13.09
CA ALA A 206 -4.46 -0.30 -11.75
C ALA A 206 -4.37 -1.84 -11.69
N GLY A 207 -3.81 -2.42 -10.63
CA GLY A 207 -3.62 -3.87 -10.51
C GLY A 207 -4.89 -4.71 -10.73
N LEU A 208 -4.75 -6.02 -10.77
CA LEU A 208 -5.84 -7.00 -10.99
C LEU A 208 -7.07 -6.73 -10.12
N LEU A 209 -6.85 -6.35 -8.88
CA LEU A 209 -7.88 -6.09 -7.88
C LEU A 209 -8.59 -4.74 -8.07
N SER A 210 -8.07 -3.90 -8.93
CA SER A 210 -8.67 -2.63 -9.35
C SER A 210 -9.16 -2.63 -10.80
N GLY A 211 -9.21 -3.81 -11.44
CA GLY A 211 -9.78 -3.98 -12.78
C GLY A 211 -8.82 -3.73 -13.95
N GLY A 212 -7.51 -3.68 -13.69
CA GLY A 212 -6.52 -3.45 -14.74
C GLY A 212 -5.92 -4.74 -15.32
N ALA A 213 -6.13 -4.98 -16.60
CA ALA A 213 -5.55 -6.13 -17.31
C ALA A 213 -4.03 -6.03 -17.51
N GLY A 214 -3.44 -4.84 -17.39
CA GLY A 214 -2.03 -4.62 -17.70
C GLY A 214 -1.04 -5.31 -16.75
N LEU A 215 -1.39 -5.48 -15.47
CA LEU A 215 -0.51 -6.16 -14.51
C LEU A 215 -0.52 -7.68 -14.74
N GLN A 216 -1.64 -8.25 -15.16
CA GLN A 216 -1.72 -9.68 -15.49
C GLN A 216 -0.78 -10.05 -16.61
N ALA A 217 -0.71 -9.24 -17.67
CA ALA A 217 0.21 -9.49 -18.79
C ALA A 217 1.70 -9.48 -18.37
N ASP A 218 2.04 -8.69 -17.33
CA ASP A 218 3.38 -8.72 -16.75
C ASP A 218 3.59 -9.93 -15.82
N PHE A 219 2.52 -10.50 -15.27
CA PHE A 219 2.60 -11.69 -14.42
C PHE A 219 2.71 -13.00 -15.20
N ASP A 220 2.17 -13.08 -16.42
CA ASP A 220 1.97 -14.34 -17.13
C ASP A 220 3.26 -15.17 -17.28
N ASN A 221 4.38 -14.53 -17.57
CA ASN A 221 5.69 -15.19 -17.72
C ASN A 221 6.72 -14.75 -16.67
N ALA A 222 6.31 -14.06 -15.61
CA ALA A 222 7.24 -13.70 -14.55
C ALA A 222 7.66 -14.94 -13.75
N TRP A 223 8.97 -15.14 -13.59
CA TRP A 223 9.54 -16.18 -12.73
C TRP A 223 9.38 -15.84 -11.25
N CYS A 224 9.66 -14.59 -10.91
CA CYS A 224 9.39 -14.03 -9.61
C CYS A 224 9.09 -12.53 -9.75
N VAL A 225 8.54 -11.97 -8.68
CA VAL A 225 8.24 -10.54 -8.58
C VAL A 225 9.03 -9.94 -7.43
N VAL A 226 9.68 -8.82 -7.68
CA VAL A 226 10.47 -8.07 -6.69
C VAL A 226 9.92 -6.66 -6.56
N GLY A 227 9.81 -6.16 -5.37
CA GLY A 227 9.39 -4.79 -5.09
C GLY A 227 9.58 -4.44 -3.62
N PHE A 228 9.04 -3.32 -3.17
CA PHE A 228 9.14 -2.95 -1.76
C PHE A 228 7.80 -3.17 -1.01
N ASN A 229 6.80 -2.33 -1.26
CA ASN A 229 5.50 -2.42 -0.59
C ASN A 229 4.33 -2.16 -1.55
N SER A 230 4.52 -2.47 -2.81
CA SER A 230 3.45 -2.38 -3.81
C SER A 230 2.34 -3.39 -3.51
N ASN A 231 1.08 -2.98 -3.67
CA ASN A 231 -0.04 -3.92 -3.64
C ASN A 231 0.12 -5.05 -4.68
N GLY A 232 0.80 -4.78 -5.78
CA GLY A 232 1.13 -5.79 -6.79
C GLY A 232 1.94 -6.97 -6.26
N LEU A 233 2.67 -6.81 -5.14
CA LEU A 233 3.34 -7.95 -4.48
C LEU A 233 2.35 -8.93 -3.87
N THR A 234 1.28 -8.43 -3.26
CA THR A 234 0.21 -9.29 -2.74
C THR A 234 -0.54 -9.96 -3.89
N GLU A 235 -0.79 -9.21 -4.97
CA GLU A 235 -1.45 -9.76 -6.17
C GLU A 235 -0.59 -10.85 -6.83
N SER A 236 0.73 -10.66 -6.93
CA SER A 236 1.64 -11.67 -7.47
C SER A 236 1.71 -12.94 -6.61
N ALA A 237 1.73 -12.80 -5.29
CA ALA A 237 1.69 -13.94 -4.38
C ALA A 237 0.39 -14.74 -4.53
N MET A 238 -0.75 -14.07 -4.73
CA MET A 238 -2.03 -14.74 -5.00
C MET A 238 -2.06 -15.45 -6.35
N GLU A 239 -1.35 -14.93 -7.36
CA GLU A 239 -1.17 -15.56 -8.66
C GLU A 239 -0.18 -16.74 -8.63
N GLY A 240 0.33 -17.10 -7.46
CA GLY A 240 1.29 -18.18 -7.26
C GLY A 240 2.70 -17.85 -7.76
N ILE A 241 3.05 -16.58 -7.88
CA ILE A 241 4.38 -16.15 -8.30
C ILE A 241 5.26 -15.93 -7.08
N PRO A 242 6.46 -16.53 -6.98
CA PRO A 242 7.41 -16.21 -5.92
C PRO A 242 7.64 -14.70 -5.82
N THR A 243 7.49 -14.13 -4.63
CA THR A 243 7.46 -12.70 -4.43
C THR A 243 8.42 -12.27 -3.34
N PHE A 244 9.24 -11.26 -3.62
CA PHE A 244 10.27 -10.76 -2.72
C PHE A 244 10.03 -9.26 -2.42
N SER A 245 10.05 -8.93 -1.13
CA SER A 245 10.06 -7.54 -0.65
C SER A 245 11.48 -7.14 -0.27
N MET A 246 11.97 -6.02 -0.85
CA MET A 246 13.31 -5.47 -0.62
C MET A 246 13.35 -4.59 0.63
#